data_5ed83107186e1ea08c8c049819f6da2c
#
_entry.id   5ed83107186e1ea08c8c049819f6da2c
#
_cell.length_a   1.000
_cell.length_b   1.000
_cell.length_c   1.000
_cell.angle_alpha   90.00
_cell.angle_beta   90.00
_cell.angle_gamma   90.00
#
_symmetry.space_group_name_H-M   'P 1'
#
loop_
_entity.id
_entity.type
_entity.pdbx_description
1 polymer ?
#
loop_
_entity_poly.entity_id
_entity_poly.type
_entity_poly.pdbx_seq_one_letter_code
_entity_poly.pdbx_strand_id
1 'polypeptide(L)'
;DIIDYWPDKKLINRNTGELANNFWAPQIVRVGDKLIIDEEDYSNLGEKVLERYPEFTGANIAVGGHTDGSMNLPKPGLVICCPWMGPEDFKDTLPGWDVVRIENPKYMATGYGDMESWIKEKHVTNGRWWHPEAKSSPDMVKFVEDWLSTWVGYAEESVFEVNMLSVNPETILSLNYQPEVHNALKEHGIEPIYCRFRHRNFWDGGLHCLTLDTVREGGIQDYFK
;
A
#
# COMPACT_ATOMS: atom_id res chain seq x y z
N ASP A 1 -16.41 -12.66 -4.07
CA ASP A 1 -17.39 -11.60 -3.74
C ASP A 1 -16.61 -10.33 -3.52
N ILE A 2 -17.00 -9.28 -4.23
CA ILE A 2 -16.47 -7.95 -4.02
C ILE A 2 -17.02 -7.47 -2.70
N ILE A 3 -16.19 -7.49 -1.72
CA ILE A 3 -16.52 -7.33 -0.30
C ILE A 3 -17.16 -5.96 -0.03
N ASP A 4 -16.96 -4.98 -0.90
CA ASP A 4 -17.06 -3.58 -0.52
C ASP A 4 -18.06 -2.80 -1.36
N TYR A 5 -19.01 -3.51 -1.96
CA TYR A 5 -20.08 -2.90 -2.71
C TYR A 5 -21.33 -2.71 -1.84
N TRP A 6 -21.75 -1.47 -1.66
CA TRP A 6 -23.02 -1.10 -1.06
C TRP A 6 -24.01 -0.62 -2.12
N PRO A 7 -25.02 -1.43 -2.47
CA PRO A 7 -25.98 -1.04 -3.52
C PRO A 7 -26.75 0.24 -3.19
N ASP A 8 -26.84 0.60 -1.93
CA ASP A 8 -27.62 1.74 -1.44
C ASP A 8 -26.86 3.08 -1.46
N LYS A 9 -25.65 3.13 -1.98
CA LYS A 9 -24.81 4.33 -1.99
C LYS A 9 -24.73 5.00 -0.59
N LYS A 10 -24.04 4.36 0.32
CA LYS A 10 -23.97 4.81 1.72
C LYS A 10 -22.75 5.64 2.08
N LEU A 11 -21.71 5.66 1.23
CA LEU A 11 -20.50 6.39 1.49
C LEU A 11 -20.65 7.84 1.02
N ILE A 12 -20.14 8.76 1.82
CA ILE A 12 -20.17 10.20 1.52
C ILE A 12 -18.77 10.63 1.11
N ASN A 13 -18.58 10.93 -0.18
CA ASN A 13 -17.33 11.47 -0.68
C ASN A 13 -17.03 12.81 0.00
N ARG A 14 -15.87 12.92 0.63
CA ARG A 14 -15.49 14.09 1.42
C ARG A 14 -15.32 15.35 0.58
N ASN A 15 -14.86 15.19 -0.65
CA ASN A 15 -14.55 16.32 -1.53
C ASN A 15 -15.78 16.84 -2.29
N THR A 16 -16.68 15.93 -2.70
CA THR A 16 -17.84 16.30 -3.54
C THR A 16 -19.16 16.30 -2.77
N GLY A 17 -19.25 15.63 -1.63
CA GLY A 17 -20.50 15.37 -0.91
C GLY A 17 -21.41 14.36 -1.59
N GLU A 18 -20.99 13.77 -2.70
CA GLU A 18 -21.78 12.78 -3.43
C GLU A 18 -21.78 11.43 -2.72
N LEU A 19 -22.84 10.66 -2.97
CA LEU A 19 -22.98 9.32 -2.41
C LEU A 19 -22.32 8.29 -3.34
N ALA A 20 -21.49 7.44 -2.76
CA ALA A 20 -20.85 6.31 -3.41
C ALA A 20 -21.29 4.98 -2.78
N ASN A 21 -21.02 3.89 -3.49
CA ASN A 21 -21.36 2.53 -3.05
C ASN A 21 -20.17 1.59 -2.97
N ASN A 22 -18.97 2.10 -3.16
CA ASN A 22 -17.74 1.35 -3.07
C ASN A 22 -16.60 2.22 -2.54
N PHE A 23 -15.61 1.59 -1.99
CA PHE A 23 -14.35 2.19 -1.56
C PHE A 23 -13.17 1.32 -2.03
N TRP A 24 -11.97 1.83 -1.86
CA TRP A 24 -10.76 1.10 -2.22
C TRP A 24 -10.34 0.18 -1.08
N ALA A 25 -10.21 -1.12 -1.33
CA ALA A 25 -9.79 -2.08 -0.31
C ALA A 25 -8.50 -1.69 0.43
N PRO A 26 -7.47 -1.09 -0.24
CA PRO A 26 -6.27 -0.59 0.43
C PRO A 26 -6.46 0.53 1.46
N GLN A 27 -7.68 1.08 1.58
CA GLN A 27 -8.01 2.04 2.64
C GLN A 27 -8.20 1.39 4.02
N ILE A 28 -8.15 0.06 4.11
CA ILE A 28 -8.35 -0.66 5.37
C ILE A 28 -7.18 -1.58 5.63
N VAL A 29 -6.60 -1.46 6.85
CA VAL A 29 -5.58 -2.37 7.36
C VAL A 29 -6.10 -3.05 8.62
N ARG A 30 -6.00 -4.36 8.66
CA ARG A 30 -6.38 -5.15 9.82
C ARG A 30 -5.20 -5.36 10.78
N VAL A 31 -5.42 -5.08 12.05
CA VAL A 31 -4.46 -5.31 13.13
C VAL A 31 -5.15 -6.10 14.24
N GLY A 32 -5.08 -7.41 14.16
CA GLY A 32 -5.79 -8.29 15.09
C GLY A 32 -7.31 -8.15 14.97
N ASP A 33 -7.95 -7.70 16.04
CA ASP A 33 -9.39 -7.40 16.13
C ASP A 33 -9.74 -5.95 15.81
N LYS A 34 -8.76 -5.14 15.42
CA LYS A 34 -8.93 -3.74 15.03
C LYS A 34 -8.78 -3.55 13.53
N LEU A 35 -9.65 -2.71 12.96
CA LEU A 35 -9.50 -2.17 11.60
C LEU A 35 -9.01 -0.73 11.68
N ILE A 36 -7.90 -0.45 11.02
CA ILE A 36 -7.42 0.91 10.79
C ILE A 36 -7.97 1.34 9.44
N ILE A 37 -8.76 2.42 9.44
CA ILE A 37 -9.55 2.82 8.29
C ILE A 37 -9.13 4.22 7.86
N ASP A 38 -8.72 4.35 6.61
CA ASP A 38 -8.42 5.64 6.02
C ASP A 38 -9.71 6.32 5.55
N GLU A 39 -10.04 7.44 6.16
CA GLU A 39 -11.23 8.24 5.83
C GLU A 39 -10.89 9.47 4.97
N GLU A 40 -9.79 9.49 4.27
CA GLU A 40 -9.42 10.64 3.45
C GLU A 40 -10.48 10.93 2.37
N ASP A 41 -10.94 9.89 1.67
CA ASP A 41 -11.92 10.01 0.59
C ASP A 41 -13.37 10.06 1.08
N TYR A 42 -13.69 9.32 2.15
CA TYR A 42 -15.07 9.16 2.63
C TYR A 42 -15.21 9.46 4.11
N SER A 43 -16.04 10.44 4.43
CA SER A 43 -16.21 10.94 5.81
C SER A 43 -16.91 9.97 6.77
N ASN A 44 -17.51 8.91 6.26
CA ASN A 44 -18.24 7.91 7.05
C ASN A 44 -17.80 6.47 6.75
N LEU A 45 -16.64 6.27 6.17
CA LEU A 45 -16.17 4.92 5.80
C LEU A 45 -16.07 4.02 7.04
N GLY A 46 -15.44 4.50 8.10
CA GLY A 46 -15.27 3.73 9.33
C GLY A 46 -16.61 3.30 9.95
N GLU A 47 -17.58 4.22 10.04
CA GLU A 47 -18.93 3.90 10.51
C GLU A 47 -19.55 2.76 9.70
N LYS A 48 -19.54 2.88 8.38
CA LYS A 48 -20.17 1.91 7.49
C LYS A 48 -19.47 0.56 7.45
N VAL A 49 -18.16 0.55 7.54
CA VAL A 49 -17.38 -0.70 7.62
C VAL A 49 -17.71 -1.44 8.93
N LEU A 50 -17.71 -0.74 10.06
CA LEU A 50 -17.98 -1.36 11.36
C LEU A 50 -19.45 -1.76 11.54
N GLU A 51 -20.41 -1.06 10.92
CA GLU A 51 -21.79 -1.55 10.82
C GLU A 51 -21.89 -2.91 10.13
N ARG A 52 -21.04 -3.14 9.11
CA ARG A 52 -21.04 -4.39 8.34
C ARG A 52 -20.25 -5.51 9.01
N TYR A 53 -19.21 -5.16 9.75
CA TYR A 53 -18.28 -6.10 10.40
C TYR A 53 -18.19 -5.81 11.90
N PRO A 54 -19.28 -6.06 12.64
CA PRO A 54 -19.37 -5.66 14.05
C PRO A 54 -18.47 -6.46 15.00
N GLU A 55 -17.82 -7.51 14.50
CA GLU A 55 -16.81 -8.29 15.23
C GLU A 55 -15.49 -7.55 15.40
N PHE A 56 -15.27 -6.47 14.65
CA PHE A 56 -14.07 -5.65 14.73
C PHE A 56 -14.32 -4.35 15.48
N THR A 57 -13.25 -3.83 16.08
CA THR A 57 -13.15 -2.45 16.52
C THR A 57 -12.49 -1.61 15.44
N GLY A 58 -12.74 -0.30 15.42
CA GLY A 58 -12.19 0.60 14.40
C GLY A 58 -11.34 1.71 14.98
N ALA A 59 -10.38 2.16 14.19
CA ALA A 59 -9.67 3.41 14.42
C ALA A 59 -9.43 4.08 13.06
N ASN A 60 -9.60 5.39 13.02
CA ASN A 60 -9.48 6.16 11.80
C ASN A 60 -8.10 6.79 11.69
N ILE A 61 -7.60 6.86 10.48
CA ILE A 61 -6.35 7.53 10.13
C ILE A 61 -6.51 8.22 8.77
N ALA A 62 -5.70 9.23 8.50
CA ALA A 62 -5.60 9.83 7.19
C ALA A 62 -4.18 9.60 6.66
N VAL A 63 -4.03 8.91 5.55
CA VAL A 63 -2.70 8.48 5.05
C VAL A 63 -2.27 9.14 3.74
N GLY A 64 -3.18 9.75 3.00
CA GLY A 64 -2.86 10.37 1.72
C GLY A 64 -2.57 9.35 0.63
N GLY A 65 -3.54 8.53 0.27
CA GLY A 65 -3.46 7.50 -0.75
C GLY A 65 -3.73 6.09 -0.22
N HIS A 66 -3.19 5.07 -0.89
CA HIS A 66 -3.33 3.70 -0.40
C HIS A 66 -2.55 3.50 0.91
N THR A 67 -3.19 2.90 1.90
CA THR A 67 -2.60 2.70 3.23
C THR A 67 -1.32 1.87 3.15
N ASP A 68 -1.30 0.81 2.35
CA ASP A 68 -0.14 -0.06 2.14
C ASP A 68 0.98 0.58 1.31
N GLY A 69 0.70 1.68 0.62
CA GLY A 69 1.68 2.54 -0.03
C GLY A 69 2.25 3.63 0.89
N SER A 70 1.59 3.91 2.01
CA SER A 70 1.95 4.98 2.93
C SER A 70 2.53 4.48 4.25
N MET A 71 2.09 3.32 4.71
CA MET A 71 2.59 2.68 5.93
C MET A 71 2.60 1.16 5.84
N ASN A 72 3.42 0.53 6.66
CA ASN A 72 3.45 -0.91 6.89
C ASN A 72 3.46 -1.21 8.39
N LEU A 73 2.78 -2.26 8.78
CA LEU A 73 2.75 -2.79 10.14
C LEU A 73 3.42 -4.18 10.17
N PRO A 74 4.76 -4.23 10.17
CA PRO A 74 5.49 -5.48 9.99
C PRO A 74 5.16 -6.51 11.06
N LYS A 75 4.91 -6.03 12.27
CA LYS A 75 4.65 -6.81 13.48
C LYS A 75 3.97 -5.90 14.50
N PRO A 76 3.15 -6.44 15.43
CA PRO A 76 2.65 -5.66 16.55
C PRO A 76 3.77 -4.93 17.29
N GLY A 77 3.57 -3.64 17.52
CA GLY A 77 4.56 -2.75 18.16
C GLY A 77 5.43 -1.94 17.21
N LEU A 78 5.38 -2.18 15.88
CA LEU A 78 6.20 -1.45 14.90
C LEU A 78 5.36 -0.92 13.74
N VAL A 79 5.54 0.36 13.44
CA VAL A 79 5.06 1.04 12.23
C VAL A 79 6.25 1.51 11.41
N ILE A 80 6.23 1.27 10.11
CA ILE A 80 7.14 1.90 9.15
C ILE A 80 6.28 2.74 8.22
N CYS A 81 6.62 4.02 8.05
CA CYS A 81 5.79 4.95 7.29
C CYS A 81 6.60 5.87 6.37
N CYS A 82 5.90 6.45 5.43
CA CYS A 82 6.40 7.41 4.47
C CYS A 82 6.74 8.77 5.11
N PRO A 83 7.50 9.64 4.40
CA PRO A 83 7.95 10.93 4.92
C PRO A 83 6.83 11.90 5.32
N TRP A 84 5.64 11.76 4.74
CA TRP A 84 4.49 12.62 5.06
C TRP A 84 3.71 12.19 6.29
N MET A 85 4.10 11.08 6.92
CA MET A 85 3.52 10.57 8.16
C MET A 85 4.56 10.57 9.28
N GLY A 86 4.11 10.51 10.52
CA GLY A 86 4.99 10.48 11.68
C GLY A 86 4.30 10.01 12.95
N PRO A 87 4.99 9.99 14.10
CA PRO A 87 4.45 9.47 15.36
C PRO A 87 3.11 10.09 15.79
N GLU A 88 2.88 11.36 15.44
CA GLU A 88 1.65 12.07 15.79
C GLU A 88 0.40 11.48 15.10
N ASP A 89 0.57 10.94 13.89
CA ASP A 89 -0.53 10.34 13.13
C ASP A 89 -0.99 9.01 13.72
N PHE A 90 -0.11 8.35 14.47
CA PHE A 90 -0.37 7.01 15.02
C PHE A 90 -0.69 6.98 16.51
N LYS A 91 -0.48 8.06 17.24
CA LYS A 91 -0.57 8.09 18.72
C LYS A 91 -1.91 7.59 19.28
N ASP A 92 -3.00 7.92 18.60
CA ASP A 92 -4.35 7.56 19.02
C ASP A 92 -4.81 6.20 18.45
N THR A 93 -4.30 5.86 17.27
CA THR A 93 -4.64 4.64 16.52
C THR A 93 -3.82 3.44 16.97
N LEU A 94 -2.52 3.65 17.20
CA LEU A 94 -1.53 2.63 17.59
C LEU A 94 -0.71 3.11 18.80
N PRO A 95 -1.34 3.33 19.96
CA PRO A 95 -0.67 3.90 21.11
C PRO A 95 0.49 3.03 21.60
N GLY A 96 1.66 3.65 21.78
CA GLY A 96 2.86 2.98 22.29
C GLY A 96 3.62 2.14 21.29
N TRP A 97 3.23 2.19 20.00
CA TRP A 97 4.00 1.53 18.95
C TRP A 97 5.20 2.39 18.52
N ASP A 98 6.30 1.73 18.19
CA ASP A 98 7.45 2.40 17.59
C ASP A 98 7.13 2.80 16.15
N VAL A 99 7.42 4.06 15.80
CA VAL A 99 7.18 4.61 14.47
C VAL A 99 8.51 4.97 13.82
N VAL A 100 8.81 4.29 12.73
CA VAL A 100 10.00 4.54 11.91
C VAL A 100 9.58 5.19 10.61
N ARG A 101 9.92 6.46 10.47
CA ARG A 101 9.66 7.23 9.26
C ARG A 101 10.82 7.11 8.28
N ILE A 102 10.52 6.80 7.03
CA ILE A 102 11.51 6.80 5.95
C ILE A 102 11.74 8.25 5.52
N GLU A 103 12.94 8.79 5.78
CA GLU A 103 13.24 10.18 5.47
C GLU A 103 13.54 10.39 3.97
N ASN A 104 14.20 9.42 3.33
CA ASN A 104 14.65 9.53 1.95
C ASN A 104 14.34 8.25 1.16
N PRO A 105 13.07 8.02 0.80
CA PRO A 105 12.70 6.85 0.00
C PRO A 105 13.36 6.92 -1.39
N LYS A 106 13.71 5.75 -1.92
CA LYS A 106 14.50 5.68 -3.17
C LYS A 106 13.83 6.32 -4.37
N TYR A 107 12.51 6.24 -4.48
CA TYR A 107 11.81 6.85 -5.60
C TYR A 107 11.95 8.38 -5.61
N MET A 108 12.00 9.03 -4.45
CA MET A 108 12.23 10.47 -4.36
C MET A 108 13.65 10.85 -4.80
N ALA A 109 14.62 9.97 -4.57
CA ALA A 109 16.00 10.15 -5.03
C ALA A 109 16.15 9.99 -6.56
N THR A 110 15.23 9.30 -7.22
CA THR A 110 15.23 9.08 -8.67
C THR A 110 14.47 10.15 -9.46
N GLY A 111 14.00 11.20 -8.80
CA GLY A 111 13.35 12.33 -9.47
C GLY A 111 11.86 12.14 -9.71
N TYR A 112 11.18 11.38 -8.88
CA TYR A 112 9.72 11.23 -8.92
C TYR A 112 8.97 12.58 -8.81
N GLY A 113 9.63 13.62 -8.31
CA GLY A 113 9.11 14.98 -8.33
C GLY A 113 8.98 15.62 -9.72
N ASP A 114 9.50 14.96 -10.77
CA ASP A 114 9.42 15.44 -12.16
C ASP A 114 8.52 14.53 -13.01
N MET A 115 7.23 14.57 -12.71
CA MET A 115 6.20 13.83 -13.46
C MET A 115 6.15 14.19 -14.94
N GLU A 116 6.52 15.41 -15.32
CA GLU A 116 6.54 15.82 -16.74
C GLU A 116 7.64 15.11 -17.52
N SER A 117 8.84 15.03 -16.95
CA SER A 117 9.95 14.26 -17.53
C SER A 117 9.60 12.79 -17.69
N TRP A 118 8.94 12.25 -16.73
CA TRP A 118 8.48 10.90 -16.62
C TRP A 118 7.44 10.50 -17.66
N ILE A 119 6.38 11.31 -17.78
CA ILE A 119 5.34 11.17 -18.82
C ILE A 119 5.97 11.25 -20.19
N LYS A 120 6.95 12.13 -20.36
CA LYS A 120 7.67 12.31 -21.61
C LYS A 120 8.51 11.09 -21.98
N GLU A 121 9.21 10.51 -21.04
CA GLU A 121 10.00 9.29 -21.25
C GLU A 121 9.11 8.09 -21.60
N LYS A 122 7.99 7.93 -20.95
CA LYS A 122 6.98 6.91 -21.27
C LYS A 122 6.50 7.01 -22.71
N HIS A 123 6.14 8.17 -23.17
CA HIS A 123 5.68 8.38 -24.55
C HIS A 123 6.77 8.05 -25.58
N VAL A 124 8.04 8.30 -25.26
CA VAL A 124 9.18 7.92 -26.10
C VAL A 124 9.38 6.41 -26.17
N THR A 125 9.20 5.73 -25.05
CA THR A 125 9.42 4.28 -24.96
C THR A 125 8.23 3.46 -25.43
N ASN A 126 7.06 4.03 -25.57
CA ASN A 126 5.81 3.37 -25.98
C ASN A 126 5.48 2.11 -25.19
N GLY A 127 5.83 2.06 -23.92
CA GLY A 127 5.56 0.92 -23.03
C GLY A 127 6.29 -0.39 -23.37
N ARG A 128 7.17 -0.42 -24.37
CA ARG A 128 7.83 -1.66 -24.85
C ARG A 128 9.07 -2.08 -24.08
N TRP A 129 9.51 -1.26 -23.18
CA TRP A 129 10.70 -1.41 -22.37
C TRP A 129 10.52 -2.37 -21.18
N TRP A 130 9.33 -2.55 -20.70
CA TRP A 130 9.01 -3.29 -19.48
C TRP A 130 9.30 -4.78 -19.54
N HIS A 131 9.28 -5.37 -20.74
CA HIS A 131 9.60 -6.78 -20.94
C HIS A 131 10.38 -6.98 -22.25
N PRO A 132 11.70 -7.02 -22.21
CA PRO A 132 12.52 -7.12 -23.43
C PRO A 132 12.14 -8.28 -24.36
N GLU A 133 11.79 -9.44 -23.78
CA GLU A 133 11.42 -10.64 -24.52
C GLU A 133 10.02 -10.55 -25.16
N ALA A 134 9.14 -9.75 -24.59
CA ALA A 134 7.80 -9.55 -25.11
C ALA A 134 7.75 -8.74 -26.42
N LYS A 135 8.85 -8.05 -26.77
CA LYS A 135 8.97 -7.34 -28.05
C LYS A 135 8.82 -8.29 -29.27
N SER A 136 9.09 -9.56 -29.07
CA SER A 136 8.94 -10.58 -30.12
C SER A 136 7.52 -11.20 -30.16
N SER A 137 6.66 -10.89 -29.21
CA SER A 137 5.27 -11.37 -29.16
C SER A 137 4.32 -10.30 -29.69
N PRO A 138 3.72 -10.47 -30.89
CA PRO A 138 2.77 -9.49 -31.43
C PRO A 138 1.57 -9.24 -30.53
N ASP A 139 1.07 -10.28 -29.85
CA ASP A 139 -0.09 -10.17 -28.97
C ASP A 139 0.22 -9.34 -27.72
N MET A 140 1.42 -9.51 -27.15
CA MET A 140 1.86 -8.69 -26.02
C MET A 140 2.12 -7.25 -26.42
N VAL A 141 2.70 -7.03 -27.60
CA VAL A 141 2.89 -5.66 -28.12
C VAL A 141 1.55 -4.98 -28.30
N LYS A 142 0.59 -5.68 -28.91
CA LYS A 142 -0.77 -5.16 -29.08
C LYS A 142 -1.46 -4.88 -27.74
N PHE A 143 -1.35 -5.78 -26.77
CA PHE A 143 -1.88 -5.56 -25.42
C PHE A 143 -1.31 -4.30 -24.78
N VAL A 144 0.00 -4.12 -24.84
CA VAL A 144 0.66 -2.92 -24.28
C VAL A 144 0.22 -1.65 -25.01
N GLU A 145 0.13 -1.68 -26.34
CA GLU A 145 -0.26 -0.53 -27.14
C GLU A 145 -1.75 -0.16 -26.94
N ASP A 146 -2.62 -1.13 -26.86
CA ASP A 146 -4.07 -0.90 -26.72
C ASP A 146 -4.48 -0.55 -25.27
N TRP A 147 -3.94 -1.25 -24.28
CA TRP A 147 -4.39 -1.17 -22.90
C TRP A 147 -3.49 -0.31 -22.01
N LEU A 148 -2.20 -0.31 -22.28
CA LEU A 148 -1.22 0.38 -21.46
C LEU A 148 -0.65 1.64 -22.13
N SER A 149 -1.24 2.06 -23.22
CA SER A 149 -0.79 3.25 -23.98
C SER A 149 -0.82 4.55 -23.16
N THR A 150 -1.69 4.61 -22.17
CA THR A 150 -1.83 5.75 -21.25
C THR A 150 -1.18 5.50 -19.89
N TRP A 151 -0.71 4.28 -19.64
CA TRP A 151 -0.15 3.91 -18.35
C TRP A 151 1.31 4.36 -18.20
N VAL A 152 1.62 4.86 -17.03
CA VAL A 152 2.93 5.44 -16.74
C VAL A 152 3.92 4.40 -16.20
N GLY A 153 4.03 3.26 -16.75
CA GLY A 153 4.72 2.07 -16.25
C GLY A 153 6.13 2.18 -15.64
N TYR A 154 6.56 3.33 -15.17
CA TYR A 154 7.72 3.53 -14.29
C TYR A 154 7.34 4.18 -12.98
N ALA A 155 6.06 4.50 -12.77
CA ALA A 155 5.66 5.09 -11.52
C ALA A 155 5.86 4.07 -10.40
N GLU A 156 6.56 4.46 -9.40
CA GLU A 156 6.51 3.82 -8.11
C GLU A 156 5.36 4.51 -7.38
N GLU A 157 4.12 4.07 -7.63
CA GLU A 157 2.94 4.58 -6.97
C GLU A 157 3.05 4.40 -5.45
N SER A 158 3.69 3.31 -5.05
CA SER A 158 3.97 3.05 -3.65
C SER A 158 5.46 3.17 -3.34
N VAL A 159 5.76 3.61 -2.14
CA VAL A 159 7.10 3.51 -1.58
C VAL A 159 7.38 2.04 -1.32
N PHE A 160 8.21 1.42 -2.14
CA PHE A 160 8.49 -0.02 -2.06
C PHE A 160 9.11 -0.44 -0.72
N GLU A 161 9.72 0.50 -0.02
CA GLU A 161 10.25 0.31 1.31
C GLU A 161 9.17 0.16 2.39
N VAL A 162 7.94 0.63 2.17
CA VAL A 162 6.79 0.37 3.05
C VAL A 162 5.89 -0.73 2.51
N ASN A 163 5.85 -0.92 1.19
CA ASN A 163 5.00 -1.94 0.56
C ASN A 163 5.60 -3.34 0.67
N MET A 164 5.87 -3.75 1.91
CA MET A 164 6.46 -5.03 2.27
C MET A 164 5.38 -6.06 2.61
N LEU A 165 5.72 -7.34 2.44
CA LEU A 165 4.84 -8.46 2.78
C LEU A 165 5.37 -9.22 4.01
N SER A 166 4.66 -9.15 5.12
CA SER A 166 4.94 -9.96 6.30
C SER A 166 4.49 -11.41 6.06
N VAL A 167 5.45 -12.33 6.06
CA VAL A 167 5.19 -13.78 5.89
C VAL A 167 4.76 -14.40 7.21
N ASN A 168 5.45 -14.02 8.26
CA ASN A 168 5.20 -14.42 9.65
C ASN A 168 5.79 -13.35 10.59
N PRO A 169 5.63 -13.46 11.93
CA PRO A 169 6.14 -12.44 12.87
C PRO A 169 7.65 -12.22 12.86
N GLU A 170 8.40 -13.09 12.22
CA GLU A 170 9.87 -13.08 12.21
C GLU A 170 10.45 -12.86 10.82
N THR A 171 9.61 -12.80 9.76
CA THR A 171 10.08 -12.74 8.37
C THR A 171 9.23 -11.81 7.53
N ILE A 172 9.88 -10.88 6.84
CA ILE A 172 9.24 -9.95 5.93
C ILE A 172 9.95 -9.93 4.57
N LEU A 173 9.17 -9.84 3.50
CA LEU A 173 9.70 -9.68 2.15
C LEU A 173 9.70 -8.20 1.78
N SER A 174 10.83 -7.71 1.27
CA SER A 174 11.00 -6.31 0.82
C SER A 174 11.63 -6.25 -0.56
N LEU A 175 11.32 -5.20 -1.31
CA LEU A 175 11.93 -4.95 -2.63
C LEU A 175 13.21 -4.16 -2.53
N ASN A 176 13.26 -3.21 -1.62
CA ASN A 176 14.36 -2.26 -1.48
C ASN A 176 15.02 -2.36 -0.10
N TYR A 177 16.33 -2.19 -0.09
CA TYR A 177 17.08 -2.02 1.14
C TYR A 177 17.16 -0.54 1.52
N GLN A 178 16.71 -0.22 2.72
CA GLN A 178 16.90 1.07 3.39
C GLN A 178 17.49 0.82 4.77
N PRO A 179 18.59 1.50 5.14
CA PRO A 179 19.26 1.24 6.41
C PRO A 179 18.37 1.43 7.66
N GLU A 180 17.58 2.51 7.70
CA GLU A 180 16.68 2.78 8.80
C GLU A 180 15.60 1.70 8.95
N VAL A 181 14.99 1.29 7.85
CA VAL A 181 13.99 0.21 7.83
C VAL A 181 14.62 -1.12 8.22
N HIS A 182 15.78 -1.45 7.63
CA HIS A 182 16.50 -2.70 7.93
C HIS A 182 16.83 -2.79 9.43
N ASN A 183 17.38 -1.74 10.01
CA ASN A 183 17.76 -1.71 11.41
C ASN A 183 16.54 -1.86 12.33
N ALA A 184 15.47 -1.13 12.07
CA ALA A 184 14.23 -1.24 12.82
C ALA A 184 13.64 -2.66 12.78
N LEU A 185 13.61 -3.29 11.61
CA LEU A 185 13.15 -4.67 11.47
C LEU A 185 14.01 -5.63 12.31
N LYS A 186 15.34 -5.49 12.25
CA LYS A 186 16.27 -6.33 13.04
C LYS A 186 16.15 -6.10 14.55
N GLU A 187 15.98 -4.88 15.00
CA GLU A 187 15.75 -4.55 16.40
C GLU A 187 14.46 -5.17 16.94
N HIS A 188 13.44 -5.30 16.09
CA HIS A 188 12.18 -5.99 16.43
C HIS A 188 12.20 -7.51 16.17
N GLY A 189 13.37 -8.08 15.86
CA GLY A 189 13.54 -9.52 15.63
C GLY A 189 12.92 -10.01 14.32
N ILE A 190 12.81 -9.14 13.33
CA ILE A 190 12.29 -9.48 12.00
C ILE A 190 13.45 -9.62 11.02
N GLU A 191 13.47 -10.72 10.25
CA GLU A 191 14.44 -10.94 9.18
C GLU A 191 13.90 -10.46 7.84
N PRO A 192 14.44 -9.37 7.26
CA PRO A 192 14.05 -8.92 5.93
C PRO A 192 14.73 -9.77 4.85
N ILE A 193 13.92 -10.30 3.94
CA ILE A 193 14.38 -10.98 2.73
C ILE A 193 14.17 -10.04 1.55
N TYR A 194 15.26 -9.64 0.90
CA TYR A 194 15.22 -8.72 -0.23
C TYR A 194 14.98 -9.49 -1.53
N CYS A 195 13.80 -9.29 -2.10
CA CYS A 195 13.36 -9.96 -3.31
C CYS A 195 13.67 -9.12 -4.54
N ARG A 196 14.26 -9.75 -5.56
CA ARG A 196 14.35 -9.12 -6.88
C ARG A 196 13.04 -9.30 -7.62
N PHE A 197 12.22 -8.26 -7.59
CA PHE A 197 10.97 -8.25 -8.35
C PHE A 197 11.23 -7.65 -9.74
N ARG A 198 11.29 -8.54 -10.75
CA ARG A 198 11.77 -8.21 -12.10
C ARG A 198 10.97 -7.11 -12.79
N HIS A 199 9.66 -7.08 -12.56
CA HIS A 199 8.73 -6.20 -13.26
C HIS A 199 7.98 -5.23 -12.33
N ARG A 200 8.63 -4.82 -11.25
CA ARG A 200 8.02 -3.93 -10.24
C ARG A 200 7.41 -2.67 -10.85
N ASN A 201 8.11 -2.05 -11.79
CA ASN A 201 7.66 -0.82 -12.43
C ASN A 201 6.52 -1.04 -13.43
N PHE A 202 6.24 -2.29 -13.82
CA PHE A 202 5.13 -2.61 -14.70
C PHE A 202 3.79 -2.58 -13.95
N TRP A 203 3.77 -3.12 -12.74
CA TRP A 203 2.57 -3.25 -11.93
C TRP A 203 2.29 -2.04 -11.05
N ASP A 204 3.29 -1.18 -10.92
CA ASP A 204 3.19 0.06 -10.16
C ASP A 204 2.86 -0.13 -8.68
N GLY A 205 3.25 -1.27 -8.12
CA GLY A 205 3.02 -1.64 -6.73
C GLY A 205 4.13 -2.54 -6.20
N GLY A 206 4.26 -2.58 -4.89
CA GLY A 206 5.20 -3.45 -4.19
C GLY A 206 4.64 -4.85 -3.94
N LEU A 207 5.30 -5.60 -3.08
CA LEU A 207 4.93 -6.99 -2.79
C LEU A 207 3.57 -7.10 -2.10
N HIS A 208 3.22 -6.16 -1.25
CA HIS A 208 1.92 -6.16 -0.58
C HIS A 208 0.78 -5.90 -1.58
N CYS A 209 0.89 -4.87 -2.41
CA CYS A 209 -0.11 -4.54 -3.44
C CYS A 209 -0.42 -5.71 -4.38
N LEU A 210 0.57 -6.57 -4.66
CA LEU A 210 0.44 -7.67 -5.61
C LEU A 210 0.03 -9.00 -4.98
N THR A 211 -0.23 -9.02 -3.69
CA THR A 211 -0.59 -10.22 -2.95
C THR A 211 -1.90 -10.04 -2.21
N LEU A 212 -2.60 -11.14 -2.02
CA LEU A 212 -3.81 -11.19 -1.21
C LEU A 212 -3.76 -12.43 -0.33
N ASP A 213 -3.79 -12.21 0.97
CA ASP A 213 -3.92 -13.29 1.94
C ASP A 213 -5.32 -13.90 1.88
N THR A 214 -5.41 -15.15 1.50
CA THR A 214 -6.69 -15.88 1.50
C THR A 214 -6.92 -16.63 2.80
N VAL A 215 -5.85 -17.17 3.40
CA VAL A 215 -5.86 -17.88 4.67
C VAL A 215 -4.56 -17.62 5.40
N ARG A 216 -4.65 -17.25 6.67
CA ARG A 216 -3.53 -17.27 7.62
C ARG A 216 -3.86 -18.13 8.80
N GLU A 217 -2.86 -18.85 9.31
CA GLU A 217 -3.00 -19.62 10.55
C GLU A 217 -3.09 -18.66 11.76
N GLY A 218 -3.86 -19.08 12.77
CA GLY A 218 -4.06 -18.31 13.98
C GLY A 218 -5.48 -17.78 14.11
N GLY A 219 -5.72 -17.02 15.17
CA GLY A 219 -6.99 -16.39 15.49
C GLY A 219 -6.88 -14.87 15.53
N ILE A 220 -8.02 -14.22 15.66
CA ILE A 220 -8.09 -12.78 15.93
C ILE A 220 -7.47 -12.53 17.31
N GLN A 221 -6.49 -11.64 17.40
CA GLN A 221 -5.81 -11.27 18.63
C GLN A 221 -5.99 -9.77 18.89
N ASP A 222 -6.13 -9.41 20.14
CA ASP A 222 -6.06 -8.02 20.58
C ASP A 222 -4.61 -7.68 20.92
N TYR A 223 -4.00 -6.84 20.10
CA TYR A 223 -2.61 -6.38 20.28
C TYR A 223 -2.49 -5.12 21.14
N PHE A 224 -3.60 -4.65 21.73
CA PHE A 224 -3.68 -3.41 22.49
C PHE A 224 -4.01 -3.61 23.98
N LYS A 225 -4.11 -4.87 24.39
CA LYS A 225 -4.28 -5.28 25.81
C LYS A 225 -2.99 -5.66 26.47
#